data_446db0c2b22a48d4d7cb435ea1140400
#
_entry.id   446db0c2b22a48d4d7cb435ea1140400
#
_cell.length_a   1.000
_cell.length_b   1.000
_cell.length_c   1.000
_cell.angle_alpha   90.00
_cell.angle_beta   90.00
_cell.angle_gamma   90.00
#
_symmetry.space_group_name_H-M   'P 1'
#
loop_
_entity.id
_entity.type
_entity.pdbx_description
1 polymer ?
#
loop_
_entity_poly.entity_id
_entity_poly.type
_entity_poly.pdbx_seq_one_letter_code
_entity_poly.pdbx_strand_id
1 'polypeptide(L)'
;MTADRTHVEWRAWGPAPFEAARAADKPVLLSLTATWCDSCHEMDAETYAEPRIAANVNEGFVPVRVDVDRRPRVRERYNMGGFPSTVFCTPDGEVITGAGYLGPDGMRQALGSVREVWADRGDDAGRVPRALAGDPTPGGPVDDRIEAHLAGQLDEQWDDRFGGWGEDAKFPLPRTVEFALKRARPKAVETLRAVAESLYDDGDGGFFRYAAGRDWSDPHREKRLVDNAALIRAFANGYLYTGDESLLEPVAGTRSFLVDRLWNGTAFGGSVAPPRDDGREPRRDLTGYAGGNALAAEALLTVAAYTDADAPREY
;
A
#
# COMPACT_ATOMS: atom_id res chain seq x y z
N MET A 1 9.61 16.86 -6.20
CA MET A 1 10.55 15.98 -5.46
C MET A 1 11.51 16.90 -4.72
N THR A 2 11.30 17.06 -3.40
CA THR A 2 12.30 17.71 -2.52
C THR A 2 13.53 16.80 -2.50
N ALA A 3 14.70 17.39 -2.75
CA ALA A 3 15.97 16.67 -2.70
C ALA A 3 16.07 15.91 -1.37
N ASP A 4 16.17 14.60 -1.46
CA ASP A 4 16.37 13.71 -0.33
C ASP A 4 17.62 14.13 0.44
N ARG A 5 17.51 14.25 1.75
CA ARG A 5 18.66 14.52 2.64
C ARG A 5 19.58 13.28 2.79
N THR A 6 19.43 12.28 1.94
CA THR A 6 20.27 11.09 2.02
C THR A 6 21.56 11.29 1.20
N HIS A 7 22.66 10.74 1.67
CA HIS A 7 23.94 10.71 0.95
C HIS A 7 24.08 9.46 0.08
N VAL A 8 23.03 8.62 -0.01
CA VAL A 8 23.01 7.44 -0.88
C VAL A 8 22.75 7.86 -2.32
N GLU A 9 23.53 7.37 -3.25
CA GLU A 9 23.46 7.64 -4.70
C GLU A 9 22.39 6.77 -5.37
N TRP A 10 21.14 7.03 -5.04
CA TRP A 10 20.00 6.26 -5.53
C TRP A 10 19.85 6.29 -7.04
N ARG A 11 19.70 5.11 -7.64
CA ARG A 11 19.36 4.91 -9.05
C ARG A 11 17.88 4.58 -9.19
N ALA A 12 17.30 4.99 -10.32
CA ALA A 12 15.92 4.63 -10.66
C ALA A 12 15.83 3.16 -11.08
N TRP A 13 14.69 2.53 -10.83
CA TRP A 13 14.40 1.18 -11.29
C TRP A 13 14.45 1.07 -12.83
N GLY A 14 15.17 0.09 -13.34
CA GLY A 14 15.32 -0.21 -14.75
C GLY A 14 16.46 -1.22 -14.98
N PRO A 15 16.79 -1.59 -16.22
CA PRO A 15 17.87 -2.52 -16.53
C PRO A 15 19.26 -2.01 -16.11
N ALA A 16 19.52 -0.73 -16.34
CA ALA A 16 20.84 -0.13 -16.18
C ALA A 16 21.50 -0.33 -14.79
N PRO A 17 20.79 -0.18 -13.64
CA PRO A 17 21.37 -0.50 -12.33
C PRO A 17 21.79 -1.96 -12.18
N PHE A 18 21.04 -2.90 -12.71
CA PHE A 18 21.37 -4.33 -12.66
C PHE A 18 22.55 -4.69 -13.57
N GLU A 19 22.65 -4.07 -14.75
CA GLU A 19 23.82 -4.17 -15.62
C GLU A 19 25.08 -3.59 -14.94
N ALA A 20 24.94 -2.45 -14.26
CA ALA A 20 26.04 -1.86 -13.49
C ALA A 20 26.44 -2.75 -12.30
N ALA A 21 25.49 -3.39 -11.62
CA ALA A 21 25.75 -4.33 -10.54
C ALA A 21 26.54 -5.55 -11.03
N ARG A 22 26.14 -6.12 -12.17
CA ARG A 22 26.84 -7.23 -12.81
C ARG A 22 28.27 -6.85 -13.25
N ALA A 23 28.43 -5.67 -13.85
CA ALA A 23 29.74 -5.18 -14.29
C ALA A 23 30.71 -4.87 -13.13
N ALA A 24 30.18 -4.48 -11.98
CA ALA A 24 30.94 -4.14 -10.78
C ALA A 24 31.09 -5.31 -9.79
N ASP A 25 30.48 -6.47 -10.08
CA ASP A 25 30.38 -7.62 -9.18
C ASP A 25 29.87 -7.22 -7.78
N LYS A 26 28.72 -6.54 -7.76
CA LYS A 26 28.11 -6.03 -6.53
C LYS A 26 26.65 -6.46 -6.42
N PRO A 27 26.15 -6.76 -5.22
CA PRO A 27 24.73 -6.96 -4.99
C PRO A 27 23.96 -5.62 -5.13
N VAL A 28 22.67 -5.73 -5.42
CA VAL A 28 21.75 -4.59 -5.52
C VAL A 28 21.03 -4.40 -4.18
N LEU A 29 20.95 -3.16 -3.71
CA LEU A 29 20.09 -2.78 -2.60
C LEU A 29 18.86 -2.08 -3.15
N LEU A 30 17.66 -2.71 -3.00
CA LEU A 30 16.38 -2.12 -3.36
C LEU A 30 15.74 -1.47 -2.13
N SER A 31 15.41 -0.19 -2.22
CA SER A 31 14.57 0.50 -1.25
C SER A 31 13.19 0.74 -1.87
N LEU A 32 12.17 0.03 -1.40
CA LEU A 32 10.78 0.23 -1.80
C LEU A 32 10.16 1.28 -0.89
N THR A 33 9.68 2.37 -1.48
CA THR A 33 9.16 3.54 -0.77
C THR A 33 7.89 4.07 -1.42
N ALA A 34 7.15 4.92 -0.71
CA ALA A 34 5.99 5.64 -1.23
C ALA A 34 5.91 7.05 -0.62
N THR A 35 5.24 7.97 -1.32
CA THR A 35 5.04 9.35 -0.84
C THR A 35 4.24 9.38 0.48
N TRP A 36 3.28 8.48 0.66
CA TRP A 36 2.43 8.36 1.85
C TRP A 36 3.07 7.60 3.01
N CYS A 37 4.25 7.01 2.85
CA CYS A 37 4.88 6.13 3.83
C CYS A 37 5.77 6.93 4.80
N ASP A 38 5.28 7.26 5.98
CA ASP A 38 6.05 8.02 6.98
C ASP A 38 7.29 7.27 7.46
N SER A 39 7.19 5.99 7.77
CA SER A 39 8.34 5.16 8.15
C SER A 39 9.41 5.09 7.04
N CYS A 40 9.02 5.24 5.76
CA CYS A 40 9.99 5.36 4.67
C CYS A 40 10.77 6.67 4.77
N HIS A 41 10.07 7.77 5.09
CA HIS A 41 10.68 9.09 5.26
C HIS A 41 11.54 9.18 6.52
N GLU A 42 11.11 8.52 7.60
CA GLU A 42 11.89 8.37 8.82
C GLU A 42 13.20 7.62 8.56
N MET A 43 13.13 6.48 7.87
CA MET A 43 14.30 5.71 7.47
C MET A 43 15.25 6.50 6.57
N ASP A 44 14.73 7.36 5.70
CA ASP A 44 15.53 8.29 4.89
C ASP A 44 16.26 9.31 5.76
N ALA A 45 15.59 9.86 6.77
CA ALA A 45 16.12 10.91 7.63
C ALA A 45 17.12 10.38 8.69
N GLU A 46 16.92 9.16 9.18
CA GLU A 46 17.72 8.59 10.27
C GLU A 46 18.79 7.62 9.76
N THR A 47 18.41 6.67 8.89
CA THR A 47 19.31 5.59 8.46
C THR A 47 20.12 5.97 7.22
N TYR A 48 19.44 6.35 6.14
CA TYR A 48 20.13 6.68 4.88
C TYR A 48 20.83 8.05 4.89
N ALA A 49 20.48 8.92 5.84
CA ALA A 49 21.17 10.18 6.06
C ALA A 49 22.48 10.01 6.87
N GLU A 50 22.73 8.85 7.51
CA GLU A 50 23.96 8.60 8.23
C GLU A 50 25.14 8.44 7.24
N PRO A 51 26.20 9.29 7.30
CA PRO A 51 27.27 9.30 6.30
C PRO A 51 27.99 7.96 6.15
N ARG A 52 28.18 7.22 7.26
CA ARG A 52 28.86 5.92 7.23
C ARG A 52 28.01 4.84 6.57
N ILE A 53 26.69 4.85 6.78
CA ILE A 53 25.78 3.92 6.10
C ILE A 53 25.73 4.25 4.62
N ALA A 54 25.56 5.53 4.26
CA ALA A 54 25.52 5.95 2.87
C ALA A 54 26.82 5.58 2.12
N ALA A 55 27.99 5.80 2.73
CA ALA A 55 29.28 5.41 2.16
C ALA A 55 29.36 3.89 1.94
N ASN A 56 28.98 3.08 2.94
CA ASN A 56 28.96 1.62 2.83
C ASN A 56 28.01 1.12 1.72
N VAL A 57 26.84 1.76 1.59
CA VAL A 57 25.86 1.43 0.53
C VAL A 57 26.44 1.76 -0.85
N ASN A 58 26.98 2.98 -1.04
CA ASN A 58 27.52 3.42 -2.32
C ASN A 58 28.76 2.60 -2.75
N GLU A 59 29.59 2.21 -1.77
CA GLU A 59 30.80 1.44 -2.04
C GLU A 59 30.52 -0.05 -2.30
N GLY A 60 29.65 -0.67 -1.48
CA GLY A 60 29.46 -2.13 -1.46
C GLY A 60 28.26 -2.62 -2.27
N PHE A 61 27.37 -1.74 -2.72
CA PHE A 61 26.13 -2.10 -3.39
C PHE A 61 25.84 -1.19 -4.57
N VAL A 62 24.87 -1.61 -5.40
CA VAL A 62 24.22 -0.70 -6.35
C VAL A 62 22.85 -0.34 -5.75
N PRO A 63 22.68 0.88 -5.22
CA PRO A 63 21.43 1.28 -4.59
C PRO A 63 20.37 1.66 -5.62
N VAL A 64 19.17 1.08 -5.49
CA VAL A 64 18.02 1.33 -6.35
C VAL A 64 16.82 1.73 -5.50
N ARG A 65 16.21 2.88 -5.79
CA ARG A 65 14.98 3.32 -5.14
C ARG A 65 13.78 3.10 -6.04
N VAL A 66 12.72 2.56 -5.45
CA VAL A 66 11.49 2.22 -6.15
C VAL A 66 10.30 2.87 -5.46
N ASP A 67 9.62 3.76 -6.16
CA ASP A 67 8.30 4.22 -5.79
C ASP A 67 7.28 3.13 -6.15
N VAL A 68 6.63 2.57 -5.12
CA VAL A 68 5.75 1.40 -5.25
C VAL A 68 4.43 1.70 -5.96
N ASP A 69 3.97 2.95 -5.93
CA ASP A 69 2.76 3.36 -6.64
C ASP A 69 3.03 3.52 -8.13
N ARG A 70 4.25 3.96 -8.49
CA ARG A 70 4.71 4.03 -9.89
C ARG A 70 5.10 2.67 -10.45
N ARG A 71 5.47 1.72 -9.61
CA ARG A 71 5.97 0.39 -10.00
C ARG A 71 5.25 -0.74 -9.24
N PRO A 72 3.93 -0.91 -9.39
CA PRO A 72 3.16 -1.88 -8.62
C PRO A 72 3.65 -3.33 -8.79
N ARG A 73 4.11 -3.72 -9.99
CA ARG A 73 4.69 -5.06 -10.22
C ARG A 73 5.99 -5.30 -9.45
N VAL A 74 6.80 -4.24 -9.26
CA VAL A 74 8.02 -4.34 -8.44
C VAL A 74 7.64 -4.47 -6.97
N ARG A 75 6.63 -3.71 -6.52
CA ARG A 75 6.05 -3.86 -5.19
C ARG A 75 5.61 -5.30 -4.92
N GLU A 76 4.81 -5.88 -5.79
CA GLU A 76 4.32 -7.26 -5.63
C GLU A 76 5.46 -8.28 -5.59
N ARG A 77 6.49 -8.05 -6.40
CA ARG A 77 7.64 -8.94 -6.50
C ARG A 77 8.53 -8.95 -5.26
N TYR A 78 8.74 -7.80 -4.63
CA TYR A 78 9.78 -7.59 -3.61
C TYR A 78 9.25 -7.11 -2.26
N ASN A 79 7.94 -7.02 -2.04
CA ASN A 79 7.37 -6.62 -0.77
C ASN A 79 7.72 -7.62 0.35
N MET A 80 8.25 -7.09 1.47
CA MET A 80 8.63 -7.87 2.66
C MET A 80 7.57 -7.81 3.77
N GLY A 81 6.30 -7.64 3.41
CA GLY A 81 5.17 -7.60 4.34
C GLY A 81 4.67 -6.19 4.69
N GLY A 82 5.35 -5.14 4.23
CA GLY A 82 4.96 -3.75 4.51
C GLY A 82 5.95 -2.75 3.91
N PHE A 83 5.84 -1.49 4.31
CA PHE A 83 6.74 -0.42 3.87
C PHE A 83 7.31 0.36 5.06
N PRO A 84 8.60 0.75 4.97
CA PRO A 84 9.54 0.45 3.88
C PRO A 84 9.79 -1.04 3.70
N SER A 85 10.20 -1.47 2.50
CA SER A 85 10.84 -2.77 2.28
C SER A 85 12.26 -2.55 1.78
N THR A 86 13.22 -3.10 2.49
CA THR A 86 14.64 -3.09 2.12
C THR A 86 15.02 -4.48 1.65
N VAL A 87 15.42 -4.62 0.37
CA VAL A 87 15.68 -5.92 -0.24
C VAL A 87 17.07 -5.92 -0.85
N PHE A 88 17.83 -6.95 -0.57
CA PHE A 88 19.14 -7.20 -1.18
C PHE A 88 18.98 -8.27 -2.25
N CYS A 89 19.45 -7.98 -3.45
CA CYS A 89 19.30 -8.85 -4.61
C CYS A 89 20.61 -9.10 -5.32
N THR A 90 20.68 -10.21 -6.06
CA THR A 90 21.71 -10.44 -7.06
C THR A 90 21.51 -9.50 -8.27
N PRO A 91 22.52 -9.34 -9.16
CA PRO A 91 22.35 -8.63 -10.43
C PRO A 91 21.26 -9.20 -11.34
N ASP A 92 20.81 -10.44 -11.14
CA ASP A 92 19.70 -11.06 -11.87
C ASP A 92 18.32 -10.81 -11.20
N GLY A 93 18.33 -10.09 -10.06
CA GLY A 93 17.12 -9.71 -9.34
C GLY A 93 16.56 -10.82 -8.46
N GLU A 94 17.34 -11.84 -8.15
CA GLU A 94 17.01 -12.85 -7.14
C GLU A 94 17.26 -12.31 -5.74
N VAL A 95 16.38 -12.65 -4.78
CA VAL A 95 16.45 -12.12 -3.41
C VAL A 95 17.49 -12.87 -2.59
N ILE A 96 18.49 -12.15 -2.08
CA ILE A 96 19.45 -12.65 -1.10
C ILE A 96 18.79 -12.65 0.29
N THR A 97 18.29 -11.48 0.70
CA THR A 97 17.53 -11.28 1.94
C THR A 97 16.70 -10.00 1.85
N GLY A 98 15.79 -9.82 2.80
CA GLY A 98 14.99 -8.60 2.88
C GLY A 98 14.46 -8.37 4.29
N ALA A 99 14.13 -7.12 4.58
CA ALA A 99 13.54 -6.67 5.83
C ALA A 99 12.56 -5.53 5.56
N GLY A 100 11.75 -5.19 6.56
CA GLY A 100 10.98 -3.96 6.60
C GLY A 100 11.85 -2.75 6.94
N TYR A 101 11.41 -1.97 7.92
CA TYR A 101 12.17 -0.86 8.48
C TYR A 101 13.48 -1.36 9.12
N LEU A 102 14.57 -0.70 8.79
CA LEU A 102 15.89 -0.92 9.40
C LEU A 102 16.42 0.41 9.94
N GLY A 103 16.48 0.54 11.26
CA GLY A 103 17.22 1.61 11.91
C GLY A 103 18.73 1.50 11.65
N PRO A 104 19.55 2.49 12.05
CA PRO A 104 20.98 2.55 11.73
C PRO A 104 21.76 1.29 12.11
N ASP A 105 21.52 0.71 13.29
CA ASP A 105 22.20 -0.51 13.74
C ASP A 105 21.81 -1.75 12.93
N GLY A 106 20.49 -1.92 12.67
CA GLY A 106 19.99 -3.01 11.84
C GLY A 106 20.51 -2.93 10.41
N MET A 107 20.58 -1.71 9.85
CA MET A 107 21.15 -1.51 8.51
C MET A 107 22.64 -1.86 8.46
N ARG A 108 23.44 -1.42 9.42
CA ARG A 108 24.89 -1.78 9.49
C ARG A 108 25.08 -3.29 9.55
N GLN A 109 24.28 -3.99 10.36
CA GLN A 109 24.34 -5.44 10.46
C GLN A 109 23.95 -6.11 9.14
N ALA A 110 22.84 -5.67 8.51
CA ALA A 110 22.37 -6.20 7.24
C ALA A 110 23.41 -6.02 6.13
N LEU A 111 24.00 -4.81 6.00
CA LEU A 111 25.05 -4.54 5.02
C LEU A 111 26.27 -5.44 5.21
N GLY A 112 26.71 -5.65 6.47
CA GLY A 112 27.83 -6.55 6.79
C GLY A 112 27.52 -7.98 6.39
N SER A 113 26.40 -8.53 6.84
CA SER A 113 26.00 -9.91 6.56
C SER A 113 25.81 -10.19 5.06
N VAL A 114 25.21 -9.25 4.32
CA VAL A 114 25.04 -9.43 2.87
C VAL A 114 26.38 -9.40 2.14
N ARG A 115 27.32 -8.54 2.54
CA ARG A 115 28.67 -8.52 1.93
C ARG A 115 29.44 -9.82 2.17
N GLU A 116 29.31 -10.40 3.38
CA GLU A 116 29.93 -11.71 3.69
C GLU A 116 29.31 -12.82 2.83
N VAL A 117 27.98 -12.88 2.75
CA VAL A 117 27.26 -13.86 1.92
C VAL A 117 27.59 -13.69 0.44
N TRP A 118 27.68 -12.45 -0.03
CA TRP A 118 28.05 -12.16 -1.42
C TRP A 118 29.49 -12.58 -1.75
N ALA A 119 30.43 -12.30 -0.85
CA ALA A 119 31.84 -12.70 -1.04
C ALA A 119 32.04 -14.23 -1.05
N ASP A 120 31.20 -14.98 -0.30
CA ASP A 120 31.26 -16.45 -0.22
C ASP A 120 30.54 -17.14 -1.39
N ARG A 121 29.39 -16.62 -1.82
CA ARG A 121 28.47 -17.31 -2.72
C ARG A 121 28.16 -16.58 -4.04
N GLY A 122 28.44 -15.30 -4.15
CA GLY A 122 28.10 -14.50 -5.32
C GLY A 122 26.62 -14.64 -5.73
N ASP A 123 26.37 -14.88 -7.01
CA ASP A 123 25.00 -15.05 -7.56
C ASP A 123 24.26 -16.26 -6.96
N ASP A 124 24.96 -17.29 -6.50
CA ASP A 124 24.35 -18.46 -5.85
C ASP A 124 23.71 -18.14 -4.47
N ALA A 125 23.88 -16.94 -3.97
CA ALA A 125 23.20 -16.45 -2.77
C ALA A 125 21.72 -16.12 -3.03
N GLY A 126 21.35 -15.91 -4.30
CA GLY A 126 20.01 -15.51 -4.72
C GLY A 126 18.96 -16.63 -4.61
N ARG A 127 17.71 -16.21 -4.44
CA ARG A 127 16.51 -17.06 -4.55
C ARG A 127 15.48 -16.34 -5.38
N VAL A 128 14.78 -17.08 -6.21
CA VAL A 128 13.66 -16.53 -6.97
C VAL A 128 12.68 -15.85 -5.99
N PRO A 129 12.28 -14.60 -6.22
CA PRO A 129 11.30 -13.93 -5.38
C PRO A 129 10.04 -14.77 -5.21
N ARG A 130 9.50 -14.85 -3.99
CA ARG A 130 8.32 -15.69 -3.69
C ARG A 130 7.14 -15.45 -4.64
N ALA A 131 6.92 -14.20 -5.04
CA ALA A 131 5.85 -13.84 -5.98
C ALA A 131 6.05 -14.42 -7.40
N LEU A 132 7.25 -14.91 -7.73
CA LEU A 132 7.59 -15.54 -9.01
C LEU A 132 7.80 -17.06 -8.90
N ALA A 133 7.95 -17.57 -7.69
CA ALA A 133 8.01 -19.00 -7.41
C ALA A 133 6.59 -19.56 -7.53
N GLY A 134 6.06 -19.68 -8.74
CA GLY A 134 4.65 -19.97 -9.01
C GLY A 134 4.09 -21.10 -8.15
N ASP A 135 3.04 -20.79 -7.40
CA ASP A 135 2.17 -21.83 -6.89
C ASP A 135 1.57 -22.57 -8.08
N PRO A 136 1.45 -23.90 -8.04
CA PRO A 136 0.82 -24.63 -9.11
C PRO A 136 -0.59 -24.07 -9.34
N THR A 137 -0.90 -23.74 -10.61
CA THR A 137 -2.23 -23.26 -10.96
C THR A 137 -3.27 -24.23 -10.41
N PRO A 138 -4.22 -23.79 -9.56
CA PRO A 138 -5.26 -24.65 -9.06
C PRO A 138 -5.99 -25.31 -10.22
N GLY A 139 -5.98 -26.63 -10.27
CA GLY A 139 -6.73 -27.39 -11.27
C GLY A 139 -8.17 -27.60 -10.83
N GLY A 140 -9.09 -27.59 -11.78
CA GLY A 140 -10.48 -27.94 -11.53
C GLY A 140 -11.47 -26.94 -12.10
N PRO A 141 -12.76 -27.31 -12.18
CA PRO A 141 -13.82 -26.43 -12.67
C PRO A 141 -14.08 -25.30 -11.68
N VAL A 142 -14.46 -24.14 -12.20
CA VAL A 142 -15.06 -23.06 -11.40
C VAL A 142 -16.50 -23.45 -11.14
N ASP A 143 -16.81 -23.82 -9.89
CA ASP A 143 -18.17 -24.24 -9.48
C ASP A 143 -18.55 -23.65 -8.11
N ASP A 144 -19.74 -23.98 -7.61
CA ASP A 144 -20.34 -23.43 -6.38
C ASP A 144 -19.49 -23.70 -5.11
N ARG A 145 -18.55 -24.66 -5.14
CA ARG A 145 -17.64 -24.93 -4.04
C ARG A 145 -16.72 -23.75 -3.74
N ILE A 146 -16.35 -22.95 -4.77
CA ILE A 146 -15.52 -21.76 -4.57
C ILE A 146 -16.28 -20.73 -3.74
N GLU A 147 -17.56 -20.50 -4.02
CA GLU A 147 -18.39 -19.59 -3.23
C GLU A 147 -18.54 -20.08 -1.79
N ALA A 148 -18.85 -21.37 -1.59
CA ALA A 148 -18.99 -21.95 -0.27
C ALA A 148 -17.68 -21.88 0.52
N HIS A 149 -16.53 -22.11 -0.13
CA HIS A 149 -15.22 -21.97 0.50
C HIS A 149 -14.93 -20.53 0.94
N LEU A 150 -15.16 -19.55 0.07
CA LEU A 150 -14.97 -18.13 0.40
C LEU A 150 -15.93 -17.66 1.51
N ALA A 151 -17.19 -18.14 1.52
CA ALA A 151 -18.12 -17.85 2.59
C ALA A 151 -17.67 -18.44 3.92
N GLY A 152 -17.15 -19.67 3.90
CA GLY A 152 -16.55 -20.29 5.09
C GLY A 152 -15.36 -19.49 5.64
N GLN A 153 -14.43 -19.07 4.78
CA GLN A 153 -13.32 -18.22 5.18
C GLN A 153 -13.79 -16.86 5.76
N LEU A 154 -14.87 -16.31 5.20
CA LEU A 154 -15.47 -15.07 5.70
C LEU A 154 -16.00 -15.26 7.15
N ASP A 155 -16.57 -16.40 7.45
CA ASP A 155 -17.07 -16.71 8.80
C ASP A 155 -15.93 -17.01 9.78
N GLU A 156 -14.91 -17.75 9.36
CA GLU A 156 -13.75 -18.12 10.19
C GLU A 156 -12.90 -16.92 10.60
N GLN A 157 -12.79 -15.90 9.74
CA GLN A 157 -11.97 -14.72 10.00
C GLN A 157 -12.74 -13.56 10.66
N TRP A 158 -14.03 -13.73 10.90
CA TRP A 158 -14.87 -12.70 11.51
C TRP A 158 -14.46 -12.46 12.97
N ASP A 159 -14.30 -11.20 13.34
CA ASP A 159 -14.05 -10.78 14.72
C ASP A 159 -15.35 -10.44 15.43
N ASP A 160 -15.89 -11.38 16.22
CA ASP A 160 -17.13 -11.22 16.96
C ASP A 160 -17.08 -10.12 18.04
N ARG A 161 -15.89 -9.68 18.43
CA ARG A 161 -15.73 -8.69 19.50
C ARG A 161 -15.71 -7.25 18.98
N PHE A 162 -15.03 -7.01 17.86
CA PHE A 162 -14.78 -5.66 17.36
C PHE A 162 -15.30 -5.45 15.93
N GLY A 163 -15.94 -6.43 15.34
CA GLY A 163 -16.37 -6.40 13.96
C GLY A 163 -15.21 -6.41 12.95
N GLY A 164 -15.55 -6.56 11.68
CA GLY A 164 -14.55 -6.69 10.62
C GLY A 164 -13.87 -8.05 10.60
N TRP A 165 -12.89 -8.21 9.72
CA TRP A 165 -12.18 -9.46 9.50
C TRP A 165 -10.73 -9.34 9.93
N GLY A 166 -10.21 -10.40 10.56
CA GLY A 166 -8.86 -10.47 11.10
C GLY A 166 -8.78 -10.09 12.58
N GLU A 167 -7.77 -10.62 13.28
CA GLU A 167 -7.59 -10.50 14.73
C GLU A 167 -6.44 -9.56 15.14
N ASP A 168 -5.73 -9.00 14.15
CA ASP A 168 -4.65 -8.04 14.34
C ASP A 168 -5.09 -6.63 13.92
N ALA A 169 -4.28 -5.95 13.13
CA ALA A 169 -4.63 -4.66 12.54
C ALA A 169 -5.89 -4.74 11.68
N LYS A 170 -6.75 -3.74 11.78
CA LYS A 170 -8.04 -3.67 11.06
C LYS A 170 -7.91 -2.91 9.76
N PHE A 171 -8.04 -3.63 8.67
CA PHE A 171 -8.16 -3.07 7.33
C PHE A 171 -9.64 -2.98 6.93
N PRO A 172 -10.07 -1.94 6.21
CA PRO A 172 -11.47 -1.76 5.81
C PRO A 172 -11.97 -2.83 4.81
N LEU A 173 -11.08 -3.50 4.11
CA LEU A 173 -11.34 -4.62 3.19
C LEU A 173 -12.56 -4.43 2.28
N PRO A 174 -12.66 -3.36 1.48
CA PRO A 174 -13.89 -2.98 0.75
C PRO A 174 -14.40 -4.08 -0.19
N ARG A 175 -13.53 -4.87 -0.81
CA ARG A 175 -13.94 -6.01 -1.67
C ARG A 175 -14.55 -7.16 -0.87
N THR A 176 -14.03 -7.42 0.33
CA THR A 176 -14.61 -8.41 1.26
C THR A 176 -15.98 -7.94 1.73
N VAL A 177 -16.12 -6.64 2.05
CA VAL A 177 -17.42 -6.03 2.39
C VAL A 177 -18.42 -6.22 1.26
N GLU A 178 -18.07 -5.92 0.01
CA GLU A 178 -18.95 -6.09 -1.15
C GLU A 178 -19.40 -7.56 -1.36
N PHE A 179 -18.50 -8.50 -1.13
CA PHE A 179 -18.85 -9.92 -1.15
C PHE A 179 -19.80 -10.28 0.00
N ALA A 180 -19.50 -9.79 1.20
CA ALA A 180 -20.31 -10.06 2.40
C ALA A 180 -21.69 -9.40 2.37
N LEU A 181 -21.89 -8.25 1.72
CA LEU A 181 -23.20 -7.63 1.54
C LEU A 181 -24.24 -8.57 0.92
N LYS A 182 -23.79 -9.49 0.08
CA LYS A 182 -24.65 -10.50 -0.57
C LYS A 182 -24.85 -11.77 0.25
N ARG A 183 -23.98 -12.07 1.23
CA ARG A 183 -23.94 -13.38 1.90
C ARG A 183 -24.00 -13.31 3.43
N ALA A 184 -23.42 -12.28 4.00
CA ALA A 184 -23.33 -12.02 5.44
C ALA A 184 -23.60 -10.52 5.72
N ARG A 185 -24.71 -10.01 5.19
CA ARG A 185 -25.04 -8.57 5.21
C ARG A 185 -24.91 -7.90 6.59
N PRO A 186 -25.36 -8.50 7.70
CA PRO A 186 -25.16 -7.89 9.03
C PRO A 186 -23.70 -7.61 9.33
N LYS A 187 -22.80 -8.57 9.08
CA LYS A 187 -21.35 -8.43 9.27
C LYS A 187 -20.77 -7.33 8.38
N ALA A 188 -21.19 -7.25 7.10
CA ALA A 188 -20.77 -6.21 6.18
C ALA A 188 -21.17 -4.80 6.65
N VAL A 189 -22.42 -4.64 7.09
CA VAL A 189 -22.93 -3.34 7.59
C VAL A 189 -22.24 -2.94 8.88
N GLU A 190 -22.01 -3.88 9.79
CA GLU A 190 -21.26 -3.65 11.03
C GLU A 190 -19.83 -3.18 10.71
N THR A 191 -19.16 -3.83 9.74
CA THR A 191 -17.83 -3.39 9.30
C THR A 191 -17.85 -1.98 8.69
N LEU A 192 -18.83 -1.66 7.84
CA LEU A 192 -18.95 -0.30 7.27
C LEU A 192 -19.13 0.75 8.36
N ARG A 193 -19.93 0.48 9.38
CA ARG A 193 -20.12 1.39 10.52
C ARG A 193 -18.84 1.56 11.32
N ALA A 194 -18.14 0.48 11.66
CA ALA A 194 -16.86 0.53 12.34
C ALA A 194 -15.80 1.33 11.53
N VAL A 195 -15.77 1.16 10.21
CA VAL A 195 -14.90 1.93 9.31
C VAL A 195 -15.28 3.41 9.30
N ALA A 196 -16.57 3.75 9.25
CA ALA A 196 -17.04 5.14 9.31
C ALA A 196 -16.70 5.80 10.65
N GLU A 197 -16.87 5.09 11.77
CA GLU A 197 -16.60 5.61 13.12
C GLU A 197 -15.10 5.79 13.41
N SER A 198 -14.23 4.90 12.86
CA SER A 198 -12.84 4.84 13.29
C SER A 198 -11.84 5.34 12.23
N LEU A 199 -12.16 5.22 10.95
CA LEU A 199 -11.23 5.54 9.86
C LEU A 199 -11.67 6.74 9.01
N TYR A 200 -12.89 7.24 9.16
CA TYR A 200 -13.30 8.45 8.45
C TYR A 200 -12.74 9.70 9.13
N ASP A 201 -12.25 10.64 8.34
CA ASP A 201 -11.73 11.92 8.82
C ASP A 201 -12.80 13.01 8.69
N ASP A 202 -13.47 13.33 9.79
CA ASP A 202 -14.50 14.36 9.85
C ASP A 202 -14.00 15.76 9.50
N GLY A 203 -12.70 16.02 9.63
CA GLY A 203 -12.12 17.35 9.39
C GLY A 203 -11.86 17.65 7.92
N ASP A 204 -11.27 16.72 7.20
CA ASP A 204 -10.80 16.90 5.82
C ASP A 204 -11.52 15.96 4.83
N GLY A 205 -12.37 15.11 5.33
CA GLY A 205 -13.04 14.05 4.58
C GLY A 205 -12.10 12.92 4.17
N GLY A 206 -12.68 11.86 3.60
CA GLY A 206 -11.93 10.68 3.18
C GLY A 206 -11.55 9.76 4.34
N PHE A 207 -11.04 8.59 3.99
CA PHE A 207 -10.71 7.53 4.92
C PHE A 207 -9.21 7.35 5.08
N PHE A 208 -8.79 7.14 6.32
CA PHE A 208 -7.48 6.63 6.67
C PHE A 208 -7.32 5.20 6.16
N ARG A 209 -6.07 4.78 6.00
CA ARG A 209 -5.76 3.52 5.34
C ARG A 209 -6.19 2.28 6.13
N TYR A 210 -5.89 2.22 7.44
CA TYR A 210 -6.22 1.12 8.35
C TYR A 210 -6.00 1.54 9.80
N ALA A 211 -6.44 0.73 10.76
CA ALA A 211 -6.14 0.87 12.18
C ALA A 211 -5.14 -0.19 12.64
N ALA A 212 -4.12 0.19 13.42
CA ALA A 212 -3.14 -0.72 13.95
C ALA A 212 -3.71 -1.59 15.09
N GLY A 213 -4.68 -1.07 15.84
CA GLY A 213 -5.38 -1.81 16.89
C GLY A 213 -6.48 -2.73 16.37
N ARG A 214 -6.63 -3.92 16.97
CA ARG A 214 -7.74 -4.86 16.70
C ARG A 214 -9.12 -4.23 16.96
N ASP A 215 -9.20 -3.29 17.88
CA ASP A 215 -10.40 -2.52 18.25
C ASP A 215 -10.64 -1.28 17.41
N TRP A 216 -10.04 -1.22 16.22
CA TRP A 216 -10.03 -0.07 15.30
C TRP A 216 -9.32 1.19 15.84
N SER A 217 -8.59 1.09 16.93
CA SER A 217 -7.75 2.18 17.47
C SER A 217 -6.48 2.39 16.65
N ASP A 218 -5.82 3.53 16.87
CA ASP A 218 -4.53 3.90 16.26
C ASP A 218 -4.56 3.90 14.73
N PRO A 219 -5.37 4.78 14.09
CA PRO A 219 -5.49 4.83 12.64
C PRO A 219 -4.21 5.35 11.97
N HIS A 220 -3.75 4.65 10.94
CA HIS A 220 -2.73 5.10 10.02
C HIS A 220 -3.30 6.15 9.07
N ARG A 221 -2.93 7.41 9.27
CA ARG A 221 -3.59 8.61 8.75
C ARG A 221 -3.27 8.96 7.30
N GLU A 222 -2.49 8.16 6.60
CA GLU A 222 -2.35 8.33 5.16
C GLU A 222 -3.66 8.02 4.43
N LYS A 223 -3.98 8.80 3.39
CA LYS A 223 -5.17 8.64 2.57
C LYS A 223 -4.77 8.39 1.12
N ARG A 224 -5.12 7.22 0.59
CA ARG A 224 -4.79 6.84 -0.77
C ARG A 224 -6.03 6.86 -1.66
N LEU A 225 -5.87 7.28 -2.91
CA LEU A 225 -6.96 7.29 -3.89
C LEU A 225 -7.63 5.91 -4.03
N VAL A 226 -6.81 4.84 -4.14
CA VAL A 226 -7.33 3.49 -4.36
C VAL A 226 -8.18 2.97 -3.21
N ASP A 227 -7.82 3.27 -1.97
CA ASP A 227 -8.57 2.86 -0.78
C ASP A 227 -9.87 3.65 -0.68
N ASN A 228 -9.81 4.96 -0.86
CA ASN A 228 -10.94 5.86 -0.80
C ASN A 228 -11.97 5.58 -1.92
N ALA A 229 -11.51 5.38 -3.14
CA ALA A 229 -12.38 4.98 -4.26
C ALA A 229 -13.10 3.65 -3.99
N ALA A 230 -12.36 2.64 -3.51
CA ALA A 230 -12.95 1.35 -3.19
C ALA A 230 -13.96 1.44 -2.03
N LEU A 231 -13.71 2.31 -1.03
CA LEU A 231 -14.63 2.55 0.08
C LEU A 231 -15.88 3.32 -0.36
N ILE A 232 -15.76 4.37 -1.19
CA ILE A 232 -16.93 5.03 -1.80
C ILE A 232 -17.88 3.98 -2.40
N ARG A 233 -17.33 3.04 -3.19
CA ARG A 233 -18.12 1.99 -3.84
C ARG A 233 -18.72 1.01 -2.83
N ALA A 234 -17.95 0.59 -1.82
CA ALA A 234 -18.45 -0.32 -0.78
C ALA A 234 -19.59 0.29 0.02
N PHE A 235 -19.49 1.56 0.41
CA PHE A 235 -20.53 2.31 1.11
C PHE A 235 -21.78 2.53 0.22
N ALA A 236 -21.61 2.89 -1.05
CA ALA A 236 -22.72 3.00 -2.00
C ALA A 236 -23.45 1.66 -2.20
N ASN A 237 -22.73 0.55 -2.27
CA ASN A 237 -23.32 -0.79 -2.27
C ASN A 237 -24.01 -1.10 -0.94
N GLY A 238 -23.45 -0.70 0.19
CA GLY A 238 -24.10 -0.80 1.50
C GLY A 238 -25.47 -0.12 1.52
N TYR A 239 -25.52 1.13 1.05
CA TYR A 239 -26.78 1.86 0.87
C TYR A 239 -27.75 1.11 -0.06
N LEU A 240 -27.32 0.66 -1.23
CA LEU A 240 -28.16 -0.07 -2.18
C LEU A 240 -28.81 -1.32 -1.55
N TYR A 241 -28.05 -2.07 -0.73
CA TYR A 241 -28.54 -3.31 -0.13
C TYR A 241 -29.38 -3.11 1.15
N THR A 242 -29.34 -1.94 1.78
CA THR A 242 -29.98 -1.68 3.08
C THR A 242 -31.01 -0.57 3.05
N GLY A 243 -30.88 0.42 2.16
CA GLY A 243 -31.61 1.68 2.20
C GLY A 243 -31.16 2.61 3.34
N ASP A 244 -30.05 2.33 4.03
CA ASP A 244 -29.53 3.14 5.13
C ASP A 244 -28.77 4.36 4.59
N GLU A 245 -29.43 5.52 4.59
CA GLU A 245 -28.89 6.78 4.08
C GLU A 245 -27.66 7.27 4.86
N SER A 246 -27.49 6.84 6.12
CA SER A 246 -26.31 7.20 6.91
C SER A 246 -24.99 6.71 6.30
N LEU A 247 -25.05 5.67 5.48
CA LEU A 247 -23.90 5.16 4.73
C LEU A 247 -23.46 6.08 3.58
N LEU A 248 -24.28 7.06 3.19
CA LEU A 248 -23.93 8.04 2.15
C LEU A 248 -23.20 9.27 2.70
N GLU A 249 -23.27 9.56 4.00
CA GLU A 249 -22.59 10.71 4.59
C GLU A 249 -21.06 10.67 4.36
N PRO A 250 -20.35 9.57 4.71
CA PRO A 250 -18.92 9.49 4.46
C PRO A 250 -18.59 9.45 2.97
N VAL A 251 -19.50 8.99 2.10
CA VAL A 251 -19.30 9.02 0.64
C VAL A 251 -19.23 10.46 0.13
N ALA A 252 -20.13 11.33 0.59
CA ALA A 252 -20.16 12.74 0.18
C ALA A 252 -18.87 13.47 0.59
N GLY A 253 -18.43 13.31 1.84
CA GLY A 253 -17.19 13.92 2.33
C GLY A 253 -15.94 13.34 1.66
N THR A 254 -15.92 12.03 1.37
CA THR A 254 -14.80 11.42 0.64
C THR A 254 -14.71 11.94 -0.79
N ARG A 255 -15.85 12.14 -1.47
CA ARG A 255 -15.86 12.79 -2.79
C ARG A 255 -15.26 14.19 -2.73
N SER A 256 -15.66 15.01 -1.74
CA SER A 256 -15.09 16.34 -1.56
C SER A 256 -13.58 16.27 -1.34
N PHE A 257 -13.10 15.37 -0.49
CA PHE A 257 -11.67 15.11 -0.30
C PHE A 257 -10.94 14.78 -1.62
N LEU A 258 -11.49 13.90 -2.46
CA LEU A 258 -10.89 13.56 -3.76
C LEU A 258 -10.74 14.79 -4.65
N VAL A 259 -11.78 15.63 -4.71
CA VAL A 259 -11.80 16.84 -5.53
C VAL A 259 -10.85 17.91 -4.97
N ASP A 260 -10.93 18.19 -3.68
CA ASP A 260 -10.21 19.32 -3.07
C ASP A 260 -8.73 19.00 -2.83
N ARG A 261 -8.38 17.75 -2.59
CA ARG A 261 -7.03 17.36 -2.18
C ARG A 261 -6.24 16.60 -3.24
N LEU A 262 -6.91 15.84 -4.10
CA LEU A 262 -6.25 14.96 -5.08
C LEU A 262 -6.44 15.37 -6.54
N TRP A 263 -7.48 16.15 -6.88
CA TRP A 263 -7.67 16.60 -8.25
C TRP A 263 -6.58 17.59 -8.70
N ASN A 264 -5.89 17.27 -9.81
CA ASN A 264 -4.82 18.09 -10.35
C ASN A 264 -5.20 18.88 -11.60
N GLY A 265 -6.52 18.89 -11.95
CA GLY A 265 -7.05 19.51 -13.16
C GLY A 265 -7.23 18.57 -14.34
N THR A 266 -6.69 17.33 -14.25
CA THR A 266 -6.76 16.33 -15.34
C THR A 266 -7.09 14.93 -14.81
N ALA A 267 -6.59 14.61 -13.62
CA ALA A 267 -6.76 13.30 -12.98
C ALA A 267 -6.65 13.46 -11.46
N PHE A 268 -7.12 12.46 -10.73
CA PHE A 268 -6.87 12.35 -9.29
C PHE A 268 -5.46 11.84 -9.02
N GLY A 269 -4.75 12.50 -8.11
CA GLY A 269 -3.45 12.06 -7.59
C GLY A 269 -3.54 10.80 -6.74
N GLY A 270 -2.40 10.18 -6.45
CA GLY A 270 -2.32 8.88 -5.79
C GLY A 270 -2.62 8.91 -4.29
N SER A 271 -2.20 9.96 -3.56
CA SER A 271 -2.27 9.95 -2.10
C SER A 271 -2.01 11.29 -1.42
N VAL A 272 -2.43 11.36 -0.15
CA VAL A 272 -2.02 12.36 0.84
C VAL A 272 -1.36 11.62 2.00
N ALA A 273 -0.13 12.02 2.37
CA ALA A 273 0.57 11.51 3.53
C ALA A 273 -0.08 11.99 4.84
N PRO A 274 0.22 11.36 5.99
CA PRO A 274 -0.24 11.83 7.28
C PRO A 274 0.12 13.30 7.56
N PRO A 275 -0.62 13.98 8.46
CA PRO A 275 -0.25 15.29 8.97
C PRO A 275 1.18 15.26 9.53
N ARG A 276 1.89 16.37 9.42
CA ARG A 276 3.29 16.50 9.87
C ARG A 276 3.36 17.19 11.22
N ASP A 277 4.19 16.69 12.12
CA ASP A 277 4.42 17.29 13.45
C ASP A 277 5.03 18.69 13.40
N ASP A 278 5.69 19.03 12.27
CA ASP A 278 6.30 20.34 12.06
C ASP A 278 5.31 21.42 11.54
N GLY A 279 4.02 21.10 11.48
CA GLY A 279 2.95 22.00 11.03
C GLY A 279 2.97 22.34 9.54
N ARG A 280 3.85 21.73 8.75
CA ARG A 280 3.84 21.89 7.30
C ARG A 280 2.71 21.06 6.67
N GLU A 281 2.26 21.50 5.49
CA GLU A 281 1.28 20.76 4.70
C GLU A 281 1.71 19.30 4.48
N PRO A 282 0.77 18.35 4.57
CA PRO A 282 1.03 16.95 4.23
C PRO A 282 1.60 16.80 2.82
N ARG A 283 2.50 15.84 2.63
CA ARG A 283 2.99 15.52 1.29
C ARG A 283 1.84 14.95 0.45
N ARG A 284 1.76 15.39 -0.81
CA ARG A 284 0.77 14.87 -1.75
C ARG A 284 1.48 14.27 -2.97
N ASP A 285 1.06 13.09 -3.37
CA ASP A 285 1.39 12.55 -4.69
C ASP A 285 0.25 12.88 -5.66
N LEU A 286 0.46 13.89 -6.49
CA LEU A 286 -0.51 14.32 -7.50
C LEU A 286 -0.33 13.63 -8.86
N THR A 287 0.44 12.55 -8.91
CA THR A 287 0.58 11.72 -10.11
C THR A 287 -0.73 10.98 -10.40
N GLY A 288 -1.27 11.15 -11.59
CA GLY A 288 -2.45 10.42 -12.06
C GLY A 288 -2.09 8.98 -12.47
N TYR A 289 -2.42 8.01 -11.62
CA TYR A 289 -2.24 6.59 -11.91
C TYR A 289 -3.48 6.02 -12.57
N ALA A 290 -3.34 5.36 -13.71
CA ALA A 290 -4.46 4.83 -14.50
C ALA A 290 -5.37 3.90 -13.66
N GLY A 291 -4.79 2.98 -12.88
CA GLY A 291 -5.56 2.04 -12.05
C GLY A 291 -6.39 2.74 -10.96
N GLY A 292 -5.79 3.69 -10.24
CA GLY A 292 -6.48 4.47 -9.21
C GLY A 292 -7.60 5.32 -9.78
N ASN A 293 -7.37 5.96 -10.91
CA ASN A 293 -8.37 6.79 -11.59
C ASN A 293 -9.53 5.95 -12.16
N ALA A 294 -9.25 4.75 -12.69
CA ALA A 294 -10.30 3.84 -13.12
C ALA A 294 -11.21 3.41 -11.96
N LEU A 295 -10.63 3.11 -10.78
CA LEU A 295 -11.39 2.79 -9.58
C LEU A 295 -12.22 4.01 -9.09
N ALA A 296 -11.65 5.21 -9.14
CA ALA A 296 -12.37 6.43 -8.77
C ALA A 296 -13.54 6.70 -9.72
N ALA A 297 -13.34 6.57 -11.02
CA ALA A 297 -14.41 6.70 -12.01
C ALA A 297 -15.52 5.66 -11.78
N GLU A 298 -15.18 4.39 -11.58
CA GLU A 298 -16.15 3.33 -11.26
C GLU A 298 -16.96 3.67 -10.00
N ALA A 299 -16.28 4.11 -8.93
CA ALA A 299 -16.92 4.45 -7.66
C ALA A 299 -17.89 5.64 -7.80
N LEU A 300 -17.45 6.71 -8.45
CA LEU A 300 -18.27 7.92 -8.67
C LEU A 300 -19.48 7.63 -9.55
N LEU A 301 -19.33 6.85 -10.61
CA LEU A 301 -20.44 6.41 -11.46
C LEU A 301 -21.42 5.50 -10.70
N THR A 302 -20.93 4.66 -9.79
CA THR A 302 -21.77 3.83 -8.92
C THR A 302 -22.61 4.70 -8.01
N VAL A 303 -22.04 5.71 -7.36
CA VAL A 303 -22.79 6.67 -6.52
C VAL A 303 -23.83 7.40 -7.35
N ALA A 304 -23.46 7.91 -8.53
CA ALA A 304 -24.38 8.60 -9.42
C ALA A 304 -25.58 7.71 -9.83
N ALA A 305 -25.32 6.43 -10.10
CA ALA A 305 -26.36 5.48 -10.48
C ALA A 305 -27.33 5.14 -9.33
N TYR A 306 -26.86 5.18 -8.06
CA TYR A 306 -27.66 4.80 -6.91
C TYR A 306 -28.37 5.98 -6.24
N THR A 307 -27.95 7.21 -6.48
CA THR A 307 -28.45 8.41 -5.81
C THR A 307 -29.08 9.42 -6.77
N ASP A 308 -29.12 9.13 -8.07
CA ASP A 308 -29.56 10.05 -9.14
C ASP A 308 -28.79 11.40 -9.12
N ALA A 309 -27.57 11.42 -8.54
CA ALA A 309 -26.77 12.61 -8.44
C ALA A 309 -25.90 12.81 -9.71
N ASP A 310 -25.95 14.00 -10.32
CA ASP A 310 -25.15 14.31 -11.52
C ASP A 310 -23.71 14.72 -11.18
N ALA A 311 -23.50 15.41 -10.06
CA ALA A 311 -22.17 15.94 -9.68
C ALA A 311 -21.01 14.89 -9.68
N PRO A 312 -21.22 13.60 -9.33
CA PRO A 312 -20.17 12.59 -9.44
C PRO A 312 -19.70 12.28 -10.88
N ARG A 313 -20.44 12.75 -11.89
CA ARG A 313 -20.11 12.51 -13.33
C ARG A 313 -19.26 13.59 -13.95
N GLU A 314 -18.94 14.66 -13.20
CA GLU A 314 -18.21 15.83 -13.71
C GLU A 314 -16.68 15.61 -13.77
N TYR A 315 -16.16 14.56 -13.12
CA TYR A 315 -14.76 14.21 -13.00
C TYR A 315 -14.51 12.81 -13.61
#